data_de0888e23e028e5f80a6cfedc68fabb4
#
_entry.id   de0888e23e028e5f80a6cfedc68fabb4
#
_cell.length_a   1.000
_cell.length_b   1.000
_cell.length_c   1.000
_cell.angle_alpha   90.00
_cell.angle_beta   90.00
_cell.angle_gamma   90.00
#
_symmetry.space_group_name_H-M   'P 1'
#
loop_
_entity.id
_entity.type
_entity.pdbx_description
1 polymer ?
#
loop_
_entity_poly.entity_id
_entity_poly.type
_entity_poly.pdbx_seq_one_letter_code
_entity_poly.pdbx_strand_id
1 'polypeptide(L)'
;MNTNALVLGDAFTVSDARLFDLPAVRRLEQACFPKDAYDIFTLLSLAFTPGVMRLKAMADDRLVGYLAGEIRSEDSTGWVITIGVLPRYQGRGIGRALLNSAERAMRPNVNFVKLTVRRSNTSAIRLYDHCGYQWVSTIRGYYHDGEDGLIMKKNLTMG
;
A
#
# COMPACT_ATOMS: atom_id res chain seq x y z
N MET A 1 -12.01 14.25 -8.01
CA MET A 1 -11.03 15.08 -7.29
C MET A 1 -9.71 15.00 -8.02
N ASN A 2 -9.21 16.13 -8.47
CA ASN A 2 -7.88 16.18 -9.08
C ASN A 2 -6.85 16.07 -7.95
N THR A 3 -6.38 14.85 -7.69
CA THR A 3 -5.17 14.71 -6.91
C THR A 3 -4.03 15.20 -7.79
N ASN A 4 -3.52 16.38 -7.50
CA ASN A 4 -2.32 16.89 -8.17
C ASN A 4 -1.23 15.83 -8.00
N ALA A 5 -0.70 15.33 -9.09
CA ALA A 5 0.45 14.44 -9.07
C ALA A 5 1.58 15.14 -8.28
N LEU A 6 1.97 14.55 -7.17
CA LEU A 6 3.13 15.02 -6.41
C LEU A 6 4.37 14.57 -7.18
N VAL A 7 5.05 15.53 -7.80
CA VAL A 7 6.36 15.28 -8.39
C VAL A 7 7.37 15.29 -7.25
N LEU A 8 7.86 14.13 -6.90
CA LEU A 8 8.87 13.94 -5.84
C LEU A 8 10.24 13.74 -6.48
N GLY A 9 10.85 14.84 -6.91
CA GLY A 9 12.12 14.80 -7.63
C GLY A 9 11.99 14.26 -9.07
N ASP A 10 13.09 14.12 -9.78
CA ASP A 10 13.12 13.76 -11.20
C ASP A 10 12.83 12.27 -11.49
N ALA A 11 12.46 11.48 -10.48
CA ALA A 11 12.44 10.03 -10.61
C ALA A 11 11.05 9.40 -10.72
N PHE A 12 10.02 9.93 -10.06
CA PHE A 12 8.67 9.32 -10.08
C PHE A 12 7.58 10.29 -9.64
N THR A 13 6.33 9.93 -9.96
CA THR A 13 5.12 10.66 -9.52
C THR A 13 4.16 9.71 -8.83
N VAL A 14 3.40 10.21 -7.84
CA VAL A 14 2.32 9.48 -7.17
C VAL A 14 1.00 10.17 -7.49
N SER A 15 0.01 9.39 -7.92
CA SER A 15 -1.33 9.88 -8.29
C SER A 15 -2.36 8.78 -8.09
N ASP A 16 -3.64 9.11 -8.28
CA ASP A 16 -4.70 8.12 -8.22
C ASP A 16 -4.55 7.08 -9.34
N ALA A 17 -4.70 5.80 -8.99
CA ALA A 17 -4.80 4.75 -9.98
C ALA A 17 -6.20 4.72 -10.59
N ARG A 18 -6.28 4.50 -11.89
CA ARG A 18 -7.52 4.48 -12.66
C ARG A 18 -7.83 3.07 -13.15
N LEU A 19 -9.05 2.87 -13.64
CA LEU A 19 -9.49 1.56 -14.09
C LEU A 19 -8.61 0.98 -15.20
N PHE A 20 -8.16 1.82 -16.14
CA PHE A 20 -7.26 1.37 -17.21
C PHE A 20 -5.85 0.97 -16.72
N ASP A 21 -5.49 1.31 -15.48
CA ASP A 21 -4.22 0.87 -14.88
C ASP A 21 -4.26 -0.60 -14.42
N LEU A 22 -5.44 -1.22 -14.35
CA LEU A 22 -5.60 -2.58 -13.80
C LEU A 22 -4.68 -3.64 -14.41
N PRO A 23 -4.47 -3.70 -15.73
CA PRO A 23 -3.52 -4.68 -16.30
C PRO A 23 -2.10 -4.50 -15.77
N ALA A 24 -1.65 -3.25 -15.61
CA ALA A 24 -0.33 -2.96 -15.06
C ALA A 24 -0.26 -3.26 -13.56
N VAL A 25 -1.32 -2.97 -12.81
CA VAL A 25 -1.43 -3.30 -11.38
C VAL A 25 -1.36 -4.81 -11.18
N ARG A 26 -2.06 -5.59 -12.01
CA ARG A 26 -1.99 -7.05 -11.95
C ARG A 26 -0.58 -7.57 -12.17
N ARG A 27 0.12 -7.07 -13.16
CA ARG A 27 1.52 -7.44 -13.41
C ARG A 27 2.42 -7.10 -12.24
N LEU A 28 2.22 -5.93 -11.63
CA LEU A 28 2.96 -5.50 -10.45
C LEU A 28 2.69 -6.43 -9.26
N GLU A 29 1.42 -6.75 -8.99
CA GLU A 29 1.05 -7.66 -7.90
C GLU A 29 1.73 -9.03 -8.08
N GLN A 30 1.71 -9.58 -9.29
CA GLN A 30 2.37 -10.85 -9.59
C GLN A 30 3.89 -10.81 -9.40
N ALA A 31 4.51 -9.68 -9.74
CA ALA A 31 5.95 -9.50 -9.59
C ALA A 31 6.36 -9.29 -8.11
N CYS A 32 5.55 -8.58 -7.33
CA CYS A 32 5.83 -8.26 -5.93
C CYS A 32 5.44 -9.39 -4.97
N PHE A 33 4.34 -10.09 -5.27
CA PHE A 33 3.72 -11.06 -4.37
C PHE A 33 3.44 -12.38 -5.09
N PRO A 34 4.46 -13.14 -5.50
CA PRO A 34 4.24 -14.35 -6.29
C PRO A 34 3.37 -15.41 -5.58
N LYS A 35 3.31 -15.38 -4.25
CA LYS A 35 2.48 -16.30 -3.46
C LYS A 35 1.10 -15.73 -3.12
N ASP A 36 0.95 -14.41 -3.04
CA ASP A 36 -0.23 -13.74 -2.45
C ASP A 36 -0.85 -12.72 -3.41
N ALA A 37 -0.42 -12.66 -4.68
CA ALA A 37 -0.94 -11.69 -5.63
C ALA A 37 -2.47 -11.77 -5.75
N TYR A 38 -3.12 -10.61 -5.67
CA TYR A 38 -4.56 -10.54 -5.90
C TYR A 38 -4.88 -10.86 -7.36
N ASP A 39 -5.91 -11.65 -7.56
CA ASP A 39 -6.42 -11.95 -8.89
C ASP A 39 -7.16 -10.73 -9.48
N ILE A 40 -7.46 -10.82 -10.77
CA ILE A 40 -8.09 -9.70 -11.49
C ILE A 40 -9.49 -9.37 -10.93
N PHE A 41 -10.22 -10.37 -10.44
CA PHE A 41 -11.57 -10.15 -9.87
C PHE A 41 -11.48 -9.39 -8.55
N THR A 42 -10.52 -9.72 -7.70
CA THR A 42 -10.26 -8.99 -6.46
C THR A 42 -9.83 -7.56 -6.75
N LEU A 43 -8.92 -7.35 -7.70
CA LEU A 43 -8.48 -6.00 -8.10
C LEU A 43 -9.64 -5.17 -8.67
N LEU A 44 -10.51 -5.78 -9.48
CA LEU A 44 -11.73 -5.14 -9.98
C LEU A 44 -12.67 -4.78 -8.83
N SER A 45 -12.88 -5.70 -7.89
CA SER A 45 -13.71 -5.44 -6.71
C SER A 45 -13.20 -4.24 -5.93
N LEU A 46 -11.91 -4.18 -5.66
CA LEU A 46 -11.28 -3.02 -4.99
C LEU A 46 -11.46 -1.73 -5.78
N ALA A 47 -11.45 -1.81 -7.12
CA ALA A 47 -11.62 -0.65 -8.00
C ALA A 47 -13.02 -0.02 -7.88
N PHE A 48 -14.04 -0.80 -7.52
CA PHE A 48 -15.42 -0.33 -7.42
C PHE A 48 -15.94 -0.24 -5.99
N THR A 49 -15.17 -0.66 -5.00
CA THR A 49 -15.59 -0.60 -3.59
C THR A 49 -15.52 0.84 -3.07
N PRO A 50 -16.65 1.40 -2.58
CA PRO A 50 -16.63 2.73 -1.96
C PRO A 50 -15.71 2.76 -0.74
N GLY A 51 -14.99 3.88 -0.55
CA GLY A 51 -14.09 4.05 0.58
C GLY A 51 -12.70 3.43 0.38
N VAL A 52 -12.47 2.75 -0.73
CA VAL A 52 -11.13 2.23 -1.09
C VAL A 52 -10.41 3.30 -1.92
N MET A 53 -9.24 3.71 -1.45
CA MET A 53 -8.34 4.55 -2.22
C MET A 53 -7.35 3.69 -2.99
N ARG A 54 -6.93 4.15 -4.14
CA ARG A 54 -5.96 3.48 -4.99
C ARG A 54 -4.96 4.51 -5.50
N LEU A 55 -3.69 4.27 -5.20
CA LEU A 55 -2.59 5.13 -5.61
C LEU A 55 -1.64 4.35 -6.49
N LYS A 56 -1.07 5.03 -7.48
CA LYS A 56 -0.01 4.48 -8.32
C LYS A 56 1.22 5.37 -8.27
N ALA A 57 2.37 4.76 -8.46
CA ALA A 57 3.61 5.47 -8.73
C ALA A 57 4.04 5.18 -10.18
N MET A 58 4.37 6.25 -10.89
CA MET A 58 4.85 6.17 -12.28
C MET A 58 6.30 6.62 -12.35
N ALA A 59 7.11 5.86 -13.06
CA ALA A 59 8.49 6.21 -13.39
C ALA A 59 8.79 5.65 -14.78
N ASP A 60 9.56 6.38 -15.59
CA ASP A 60 9.91 5.96 -16.95
C ASP A 60 8.68 5.55 -17.78
N ASP A 61 7.59 6.28 -17.67
CA ASP A 61 6.30 6.00 -18.31
C ASP A 61 5.69 4.63 -17.97
N ARG A 62 6.09 4.06 -16.82
CA ARG A 62 5.61 2.74 -16.35
C ARG A 62 5.01 2.87 -14.97
N LEU A 63 3.98 2.05 -14.70
CA LEU A 63 3.46 1.86 -13.36
C LEU A 63 4.44 0.98 -12.59
N VAL A 64 5.13 1.57 -11.60
CA VAL A 64 6.20 0.92 -10.84
C VAL A 64 5.86 0.69 -9.38
N GLY A 65 4.77 1.30 -8.91
CA GLY A 65 4.28 1.13 -7.55
C GLY A 65 2.77 1.25 -7.48
N TYR A 66 2.16 0.62 -6.49
CA TYR A 66 0.73 0.62 -6.27
C TYR A 66 0.43 0.46 -4.79
N LEU A 67 -0.60 1.16 -4.34
CA LEU A 67 -1.16 1.01 -2.99
C LEU A 67 -2.67 1.05 -3.07
N ALA A 68 -3.33 0.09 -2.41
CA ALA A 68 -4.76 0.17 -2.12
C ALA A 68 -4.96 0.23 -0.61
N GLY A 69 -5.88 1.07 -0.16
CA GLY A 69 -6.20 1.24 1.24
C GLY A 69 -7.67 1.56 1.44
N GLU A 70 -8.16 1.30 2.64
CA GLU A 70 -9.55 1.58 3.02
C GLU A 70 -9.62 2.29 4.37
N ILE A 71 -10.69 3.04 4.55
CA ILE A 71 -11.02 3.66 5.83
C ILE A 71 -12.14 2.86 6.45
N ARG A 72 -11.91 2.38 7.67
CA ARG A 72 -12.94 1.75 8.51
C ARG A 72 -13.41 2.78 9.52
N SER A 73 -14.59 3.34 9.27
CA SER A 73 -15.13 4.40 10.12
C SER A 73 -15.56 3.92 11.51
N GLU A 74 -15.85 2.63 11.66
CA GLU A 74 -16.29 2.03 12.92
C GLU A 74 -15.27 2.22 14.05
N ASP A 75 -13.98 2.11 13.74
CA ASP A 75 -12.90 2.26 14.71
C ASP A 75 -11.91 3.37 14.35
N SER A 76 -12.24 4.20 13.38
CA SER A 76 -11.38 5.29 12.88
C SER A 76 -10.00 4.81 12.46
N THR A 77 -9.95 3.65 11.81
CA THR A 77 -8.70 3.03 11.37
C THR A 77 -8.61 3.00 9.84
N GLY A 78 -7.46 3.40 9.32
CA GLY A 78 -7.08 3.17 7.93
C GLY A 78 -6.35 1.83 7.82
N TRP A 79 -6.64 1.08 6.77
CA TRP A 79 -5.94 -0.16 6.45
C TRP A 79 -5.28 -0.07 5.11
N VAL A 80 -4.00 -0.37 5.06
CA VAL A 80 -3.31 -0.62 3.78
C VAL A 80 -3.61 -2.06 3.39
N ILE A 81 -4.37 -2.22 2.31
CA ILE A 81 -4.78 -3.54 1.80
C ILE A 81 -3.61 -4.20 1.08
N THR A 82 -2.94 -3.44 0.22
CA THR A 82 -1.75 -3.89 -0.49
C THR A 82 -0.85 -2.70 -0.78
N ILE A 83 0.45 -2.93 -0.79
CA ILE A 83 1.45 -1.97 -1.24
C ILE A 83 2.61 -2.75 -1.88
N GLY A 84 2.98 -2.37 -3.08
CA GLY A 84 4.09 -3.00 -3.80
C GLY A 84 4.84 -2.01 -4.67
N VAL A 85 6.13 -2.25 -4.82
CA VAL A 85 7.02 -1.54 -5.74
C VAL A 85 7.78 -2.58 -6.52
N LEU A 86 7.83 -2.43 -7.85
CA LEU A 86 8.58 -3.35 -8.70
C LEU A 86 10.02 -3.49 -8.19
N PRO A 87 10.58 -4.72 -8.16
CA PRO A 87 11.91 -4.95 -7.58
C PRO A 87 13.00 -4.03 -8.09
N ARG A 88 13.01 -3.71 -9.38
CA ARG A 88 14.01 -2.81 -10.00
C ARG A 88 13.91 -1.36 -9.52
N TYR A 89 12.77 -0.97 -8.94
CA TYR A 89 12.50 0.39 -8.49
C TYR A 89 12.49 0.52 -6.96
N GLN A 90 12.76 -0.55 -6.23
CA GLN A 90 12.87 -0.51 -4.78
C GLN A 90 14.11 0.27 -4.34
N GLY A 91 14.08 0.80 -3.11
CA GLY A 91 15.19 1.58 -2.55
C GLY A 91 15.28 3.02 -3.06
N ARG A 92 14.25 3.52 -3.76
CA ARG A 92 14.22 4.89 -4.31
C ARG A 92 13.22 5.81 -3.62
N GLY A 93 12.62 5.36 -2.52
CA GLY A 93 11.63 6.14 -1.76
C GLY A 93 10.20 6.04 -2.28
N ILE A 94 9.90 5.19 -3.27
CA ILE A 94 8.56 5.06 -3.87
C ILE A 94 7.56 4.51 -2.85
N GLY A 95 7.92 3.45 -2.12
CA GLY A 95 7.06 2.86 -1.09
C GLY A 95 6.73 3.86 0.02
N ARG A 96 7.72 4.61 0.48
CA ARG A 96 7.53 5.68 1.46
C ARG A 96 6.58 6.77 0.93
N ALA A 97 6.74 7.17 -0.32
CA ALA A 97 5.89 8.19 -0.93
C ALA A 97 4.44 7.74 -1.07
N LEU A 98 4.22 6.47 -1.44
CA LEU A 98 2.88 5.87 -1.49
C LEU A 98 2.24 5.86 -0.09
N LEU A 99 2.96 5.40 0.94
CA LEU A 99 2.46 5.40 2.31
C LEU A 99 2.13 6.82 2.80
N ASN A 100 3.03 7.77 2.59
CA ASN A 100 2.81 9.16 3.00
C ASN A 100 1.59 9.77 2.32
N SER A 101 1.38 9.49 1.04
CA SER A 101 0.22 9.96 0.29
C SER A 101 -1.08 9.36 0.82
N ALA A 102 -1.08 8.05 1.09
CA ALA A 102 -2.23 7.36 1.66
C ALA A 102 -2.55 7.90 3.06
N GLU A 103 -1.57 8.03 3.93
CA GLU A 103 -1.74 8.57 5.29
C GLU A 103 -2.31 9.99 5.26
N ARG A 104 -1.80 10.83 4.37
CA ARG A 104 -2.29 12.21 4.22
C ARG A 104 -3.77 12.23 3.82
N ALA A 105 -4.17 11.37 2.90
CA ALA A 105 -5.55 11.26 2.47
C ALA A 105 -6.47 10.69 3.55
N MET A 106 -5.97 9.76 4.36
CA MET A 106 -6.74 9.14 5.45
C MET A 106 -6.84 10.00 6.70
N ARG A 107 -5.83 10.82 6.97
CA ARG A 107 -5.65 11.58 8.23
C ARG A 107 -6.91 12.31 8.73
N PRO A 108 -7.73 12.95 7.89
CA PRO A 108 -8.94 13.62 8.39
C PRO A 108 -9.96 12.69 9.03
N ASN A 109 -9.92 11.39 8.72
CA ASN A 109 -10.97 10.43 9.09
C ASN A 109 -10.49 9.29 9.98
N VAL A 110 -9.17 9.20 10.24
CA VAL A 110 -8.63 8.07 10.99
C VAL A 110 -7.60 8.54 12.03
N ASN A 111 -7.51 7.78 13.11
CA ASN A 111 -6.50 7.99 14.15
C ASN A 111 -5.25 7.14 13.92
N PHE A 112 -5.41 6.02 13.26
CA PHE A 112 -4.37 5.01 13.07
C PHE A 112 -4.40 4.47 11.66
N VAL A 113 -3.24 4.04 11.18
CA VAL A 113 -3.14 3.22 9.97
C VAL A 113 -2.50 1.89 10.34
N LYS A 114 -3.07 0.81 9.85
CA LYS A 114 -2.59 -0.55 10.07
C LYS A 114 -2.31 -1.24 8.73
N LEU A 115 -1.43 -2.21 8.78
CA LEU A 115 -1.15 -3.12 7.67
C LEU A 115 -0.74 -4.48 8.22
N THR A 116 -0.83 -5.50 7.37
CA THR A 116 -0.36 -6.83 7.67
C THR A 116 0.78 -7.19 6.72
N VAL A 117 1.86 -7.75 7.25
CA VAL A 117 3.05 -8.10 6.49
C VAL A 117 3.52 -9.51 6.87
N ARG A 118 4.04 -10.26 5.89
CA ARG A 118 4.68 -11.56 6.19
C ARG A 118 5.85 -11.38 7.13
N ARG A 119 5.94 -12.25 8.13
CA ARG A 119 7.08 -12.26 9.08
C ARG A 119 8.43 -12.30 8.37
N SER A 120 8.54 -13.03 7.27
CA SER A 120 9.77 -13.18 6.50
C SER A 120 10.10 -12.00 5.59
N ASN A 121 9.15 -11.09 5.38
CA ASN A 121 9.36 -9.94 4.49
C ASN A 121 10.12 -8.81 5.20
N THR A 122 11.40 -9.05 5.45
CA THR A 122 12.23 -8.13 6.24
C THR A 122 12.41 -6.77 5.57
N SER A 123 12.44 -6.71 4.24
CA SER A 123 12.60 -5.43 3.54
C SER A 123 11.36 -4.54 3.69
N ALA A 124 10.16 -5.12 3.61
CA ALA A 124 8.92 -4.40 3.86
C ALA A 124 8.81 -3.95 5.32
N ILE A 125 9.14 -4.83 6.25
CA ILE A 125 9.13 -4.51 7.70
C ILE A 125 10.05 -3.32 7.98
N ARG A 126 11.25 -3.29 7.40
CA ARG A 126 12.17 -2.15 7.54
C ARG A 126 11.58 -0.86 6.98
N LEU A 127 10.92 -0.93 5.82
CA LEU A 127 10.25 0.24 5.24
C LEU A 127 9.19 0.78 6.20
N TYR A 128 8.33 -0.09 6.72
CA TYR A 128 7.26 0.31 7.63
C TYR A 128 7.81 0.86 8.94
N ASP A 129 8.84 0.23 9.49
CA ASP A 129 9.52 0.71 10.70
C ASP A 129 10.08 2.13 10.50
N HIS A 130 10.77 2.36 9.38
CA HIS A 130 11.30 3.69 9.04
C HIS A 130 10.19 4.72 8.80
N CYS A 131 9.00 4.29 8.40
CA CYS A 131 7.84 5.16 8.22
C CYS A 131 7.05 5.40 9.53
N GLY A 132 7.47 4.83 10.64
CA GLY A 132 6.87 5.04 11.95
C GLY A 132 5.82 4.00 12.35
N TYR A 133 5.73 2.88 11.63
CA TYR A 133 4.88 1.76 12.02
C TYR A 133 5.58 0.91 13.07
N GLN A 134 4.79 0.38 14.01
CA GLN A 134 5.28 -0.50 15.05
C GLN A 134 4.48 -1.81 15.02
N TRP A 135 5.14 -2.92 15.25
CA TRP A 135 4.48 -4.20 15.42
C TRP A 135 3.58 -4.18 16.66
N VAL A 136 2.32 -4.58 16.51
CA VAL A 136 1.34 -4.59 17.60
C VAL A 136 0.74 -5.96 17.86
N SER A 137 0.64 -6.83 16.85
CA SER A 137 0.16 -8.20 17.05
C SER A 137 0.59 -9.11 15.91
N THR A 138 0.44 -10.41 16.15
CA THR A 138 0.73 -11.46 15.17
C THR A 138 -0.52 -12.31 14.96
N ILE A 139 -0.86 -12.55 13.70
CA ILE A 139 -1.89 -13.51 13.31
C ILE A 139 -1.18 -14.78 12.86
N ARG A 140 -1.23 -15.82 13.67
CA ARG A 140 -0.58 -17.09 13.35
C ARG A 140 -1.25 -17.76 12.16
N GLY A 141 -0.44 -18.26 11.23
CA GLY A 141 -0.93 -18.99 10.06
C GLY A 141 -1.81 -18.14 9.13
N TYR A 142 -1.60 -16.83 9.08
CA TYR A 142 -2.42 -15.90 8.31
C TYR A 142 -2.39 -16.17 6.80
N TYR A 143 -1.22 -16.51 6.27
CA TYR A 143 -1.04 -16.76 4.85
C TYR A 143 -1.31 -18.24 4.51
N HIS A 144 -1.65 -18.51 3.24
CA HIS A 144 -2.04 -19.85 2.78
C HIS A 144 -0.96 -20.91 3.01
N ASP A 145 0.31 -20.52 3.02
CA ASP A 145 1.43 -21.43 3.28
C ASP A 145 1.72 -21.63 4.78
N GLY A 146 0.90 -21.05 5.65
CA GLY A 146 1.03 -21.17 7.12
C GLY A 146 1.93 -20.14 7.76
N GLU A 147 2.51 -19.22 6.98
CA GLU A 147 3.35 -18.17 7.55
C GLU A 147 2.52 -17.17 8.35
N ASP A 148 3.09 -16.67 9.45
CA ASP A 148 2.44 -15.66 10.29
C ASP A 148 2.38 -14.31 9.61
N GLY A 149 1.29 -13.58 9.86
CA GLY A 149 1.13 -12.17 9.51
C GLY A 149 1.42 -11.29 10.71
N LEU A 150 2.28 -10.30 10.52
CA LEU A 150 2.53 -9.26 11.52
C LEU A 150 1.63 -8.07 11.24
N ILE A 151 0.87 -7.62 12.24
CA ILE A 151 0.13 -6.37 12.16
C ILE A 151 1.02 -5.25 12.67
N MET A 152 1.24 -4.26 11.83
CA MET A 152 1.97 -3.05 12.16
C MET A 152 1.02 -1.85 12.12
N LYS A 153 1.24 -0.90 13.03
CA LYS A 153 0.34 0.23 13.26
C LYS A 153 1.13 1.51 13.39
N LYS A 154 0.60 2.57 12.79
CA LYS A 154 1.11 3.94 12.97
C LYS A 154 0.01 4.85 13.50
N ASN A 155 0.33 5.64 14.53
CA ASN A 155 -0.55 6.66 15.07
C ASN A 155 -0.40 7.94 14.25
N LEU A 156 -1.50 8.46 13.71
CA LEU A 156 -1.53 9.68 12.91
C LEU A 156 -1.90 10.93 13.71
N THR A 157 -2.39 10.75 14.95
CA THR A 157 -2.81 11.88 15.80
C THR A 157 -1.64 12.57 16.49
N MET A 158 -0.49 11.92 16.53
CA MET A 158 0.72 12.41 17.17
C MET A 158 1.70 12.98 16.11
N GLY A 159 1.70 14.25 15.95
CA GLY A 159 2.64 14.93 15.07
C GLY A 159 2.05 15.85 14.08
#